data_ce7936206c1c82af6911561bf80abc50
#
_entry.id   ce7936206c1c82af6911561bf80abc50
#
_cell.length_a   1.000
_cell.length_b   1.000
_cell.length_c   1.000
_cell.angle_alpha   90.00
_cell.angle_beta   90.00
_cell.angle_gamma   90.00
#
_symmetry.space_group_name_H-M   'P 1'
#
loop_
_entity.id
_entity.type
_entity.pdbx_description
1 polymer ?
#
loop_
_entity_poly.entity_id
_entity_poly.type
_entity_poly.pdbx_seq_one_letter_code
_entity_poly.pdbx_strand_id
1 'polypeptide(L)'
;LACAFAVIFCKEIFGGTGMNIFNVAVGARMFLFFSYPLAMSGDKVWVAKDAIFGLGNTLPDGFTAATPLGQLAQGSMPSASLCDSIIGFIPGCIGETSVIAIAIGAIILLWTGIASWKTMGSVFAGGIVMALIFQALGMTPIAWYEHIVLGGFCFGAVFMATDPVTSARTEKGKYFYGFFIGAIAVIVRVMNPGYPEGMMLAIFFGNMFAPLIDYCVVQSNISR
;
A
#
# COMPACT_ATOMS: atom_id res chain seq x y z
N LEU A 1 -16.02 -1.04 16.35
CA LEU A 1 -16.87 -1.66 15.34
C LEU A 1 -16.03 -2.21 14.18
N ALA A 2 -15.17 -1.42 13.53
CA ALA A 2 -14.36 -1.85 12.39
C ALA A 2 -13.45 -3.05 12.68
N CYS A 3 -12.77 -3.08 13.84
CA CYS A 3 -11.97 -4.23 14.24
C CYS A 3 -12.81 -5.49 14.43
N ALA A 4 -13.99 -5.37 15.07
CA ALA A 4 -14.90 -6.50 15.23
C ALA A 4 -15.39 -7.02 13.87
N PHE A 5 -15.78 -6.12 12.97
CA PHE A 5 -16.16 -6.47 11.60
C PHE A 5 -15.02 -7.21 10.90
N ALA A 6 -13.82 -6.66 10.89
CA ALA A 6 -12.70 -7.27 10.18
C ALA A 6 -12.28 -8.62 10.76
N VAL A 7 -12.28 -8.76 12.09
CA VAL A 7 -11.97 -10.05 12.73
C VAL A 7 -13.01 -11.10 12.36
N ILE A 8 -14.29 -10.77 12.43
CA ILE A 8 -15.37 -11.72 12.11
C ILE A 8 -15.31 -12.09 10.62
N PHE A 9 -15.36 -11.09 9.73
CA PHE A 9 -15.53 -11.34 8.29
C PHE A 9 -14.25 -11.67 7.53
N CYS A 10 -13.08 -11.22 7.98
CA CYS A 10 -11.82 -11.53 7.29
C CYS A 10 -11.08 -12.72 7.88
N LYS A 11 -11.38 -13.13 9.11
CA LYS A 11 -10.63 -14.14 9.83
C LYS A 11 -11.51 -15.29 10.35
N GLU A 12 -12.46 -15.01 11.24
CA GLU A 12 -13.18 -16.07 11.99
C GLU A 12 -14.11 -16.92 11.08
N ILE A 13 -14.79 -16.30 10.13
CA ILE A 13 -15.68 -17.03 9.18
C ILE A 13 -14.90 -18.08 8.38
N PHE A 14 -13.61 -17.83 8.10
CA PHE A 14 -12.79 -18.73 7.28
C PHE A 14 -12.02 -19.78 8.10
N GLY A 15 -12.17 -19.82 9.42
CA GLY A 15 -11.55 -20.83 10.28
C GLY A 15 -10.54 -20.27 11.28
N GLY A 16 -10.40 -18.97 11.43
CA GLY A 16 -9.59 -18.31 12.43
C GLY A 16 -8.13 -18.09 12.02
N THR A 17 -7.23 -18.15 13.00
CA THR A 17 -5.82 -17.80 12.80
C THR A 17 -5.13 -18.73 11.80
N GLY A 18 -4.55 -18.16 10.75
CA GLY A 18 -3.83 -18.88 9.68
C GLY A 18 -4.72 -19.33 8.52
N MET A 19 -6.05 -19.12 8.60
CA MET A 19 -7.02 -19.47 7.56
C MET A 19 -7.70 -18.25 6.94
N ASN A 20 -7.30 -17.06 7.34
CA ASN A 20 -7.87 -15.81 6.83
C ASN A 20 -7.52 -15.62 5.35
N ILE A 21 -8.56 -15.33 4.55
CA ILE A 21 -8.40 -15.04 3.11
C ILE A 21 -7.93 -13.61 2.91
N PHE A 22 -8.46 -12.67 3.72
CA PHE A 22 -8.11 -11.26 3.65
C PHE A 22 -7.21 -10.86 4.81
N ASN A 23 -6.31 -9.94 4.55
CA ASN A 23 -5.56 -9.28 5.63
C ASN A 23 -6.54 -8.49 6.50
N VAL A 24 -6.58 -8.81 7.80
CA VAL A 24 -7.55 -8.26 8.76
C VAL A 24 -7.38 -6.75 8.93
N ALA A 25 -6.14 -6.25 8.93
CA ALA A 25 -5.87 -4.82 9.05
C ALA A 25 -6.37 -4.04 7.83
N VAL A 26 -6.14 -4.60 6.62
CA VAL A 26 -6.65 -4.01 5.37
C VAL A 26 -8.18 -4.03 5.36
N GLY A 27 -8.81 -5.13 5.78
CA GLY A 27 -10.27 -5.24 5.89
C GLY A 27 -10.89 -4.23 6.85
N ALA A 28 -10.26 -4.01 8.02
CA ALA A 28 -10.72 -3.00 8.98
C ALA A 28 -10.64 -1.58 8.40
N ARG A 29 -9.54 -1.27 7.71
CA ARG A 29 -9.34 0.06 7.10
C ARG A 29 -10.28 0.27 5.91
N MET A 30 -10.53 -0.74 5.11
CA MET A 30 -11.50 -0.68 4.02
C MET A 30 -12.92 -0.42 4.55
N PHE A 31 -13.33 -1.10 5.62
CA PHE A 31 -14.61 -0.85 6.27
C PHE A 31 -14.73 0.60 6.74
N LEU A 32 -13.70 1.14 7.41
CA LEU A 32 -13.69 2.53 7.86
C LEU A 32 -13.76 3.52 6.69
N PHE A 33 -13.00 3.26 5.63
CA PHE A 33 -12.97 4.12 4.46
C PHE A 33 -14.34 4.20 3.77
N PHE A 34 -15.02 3.07 3.57
CA PHE A 34 -16.34 3.06 2.95
C PHE A 34 -17.46 3.57 3.86
N SER A 35 -17.35 3.36 5.18
CA SER A 35 -18.35 3.82 6.14
C SER A 35 -18.21 5.29 6.50
N TYR A 36 -16.98 5.80 6.54
CA TYR A 36 -16.66 7.16 7.00
C TYR A 36 -15.69 7.88 6.06
N PRO A 37 -16.00 8.05 4.75
CA PRO A 37 -15.05 8.58 3.77
C PRO A 37 -14.53 9.97 4.12
N LEU A 38 -15.39 10.85 4.64
CA LEU A 38 -15.00 12.21 5.02
C LEU A 38 -14.02 12.28 6.20
N ALA A 39 -14.09 11.31 7.11
CA ALA A 39 -13.17 11.24 8.25
C ALA A 39 -11.84 10.56 7.89
N MET A 40 -11.84 9.76 6.83
CA MET A 40 -10.68 8.99 6.36
C MET A 40 -9.99 9.62 5.14
N SER A 41 -10.47 10.79 4.69
CA SER A 41 -9.85 11.51 3.58
C SER A 41 -8.50 12.10 3.98
N GLY A 42 -7.57 12.18 3.02
CA GLY A 42 -6.21 12.68 3.23
C GLY A 42 -6.10 14.20 3.46
N ASP A 43 -7.24 14.91 3.57
CA ASP A 43 -7.26 16.37 3.74
C ASP A 43 -7.02 16.83 5.20
N LYS A 44 -7.14 15.91 6.15
CA LYS A 44 -7.01 16.18 7.60
C LYS A 44 -5.90 15.37 8.22
N VAL A 45 -4.68 15.54 7.74
CA VAL A 45 -3.52 14.80 8.21
C VAL A 45 -2.66 15.66 9.11
N TRP A 46 -2.16 15.08 10.19
CA TRP A 46 -1.20 15.72 11.07
C TRP A 46 0.10 16.03 10.33
N VAL A 47 0.56 17.26 10.43
CA VAL A 47 1.84 17.70 9.86
C VAL A 47 2.82 17.96 11.00
N ALA A 48 3.85 17.15 11.12
CA ALA A 48 4.97 17.43 11.98
C ALA A 48 5.96 18.28 11.19
N LYS A 49 6.07 19.56 11.48
CA LYS A 49 7.07 20.46 10.93
C LYS A 49 8.24 20.53 11.92
N ASP A 50 9.45 20.32 11.44
CA ASP A 50 10.69 20.38 12.23
C ASP A 50 10.80 19.34 13.37
N ALA A 51 10.09 18.21 13.25
CA ALA A 51 10.17 17.13 14.23
C ALA A 51 11.25 16.11 13.84
N ILE A 52 12.29 16.00 14.64
CA ILE A 52 13.25 14.89 14.58
C ILE A 52 12.79 13.82 15.56
N PHE A 53 12.51 12.59 15.10
CA PHE A 53 12.01 11.47 15.90
C PHE A 53 10.69 11.76 16.66
N GLY A 54 9.82 12.61 16.13
CA GLY A 54 8.57 13.00 16.80
C GLY A 54 8.75 13.98 17.97
N LEU A 55 9.96 14.45 18.21
CA LEU A 55 10.28 15.50 19.17
C LEU A 55 10.46 16.81 18.39
N GLY A 56 9.51 17.70 18.46
CA GLY A 56 9.56 19.01 17.78
C GLY A 56 8.34 19.85 18.13
N ASN A 57 8.36 21.10 17.72
CA ASN A 57 7.23 22.00 17.91
C ASN A 57 6.02 21.47 17.16
N THR A 58 4.99 21.07 17.91
CA THR A 58 3.68 20.77 17.35
C THR A 58 3.15 22.05 16.71
N LEU A 59 2.66 21.93 15.47
CA LEU A 59 1.93 23.01 14.84
C LEU A 59 0.68 23.37 15.67
N PRO A 60 0.30 24.64 15.69
CA PRO A 60 -0.90 25.07 16.41
C PRO A 60 -2.11 24.27 15.93
N ASP A 61 -3.03 23.97 16.86
CA ASP A 61 -4.31 23.33 16.58
C ASP A 61 -5.01 23.99 15.39
N GLY A 62 -5.32 23.17 14.36
CA GLY A 62 -5.99 23.66 13.15
C GLY A 62 -5.15 23.74 11.88
N PHE A 63 -3.84 23.45 11.94
CA PHE A 63 -3.06 23.32 10.70
C PHE A 63 -3.20 21.90 10.14
N THR A 64 -4.01 21.77 9.10
CA THR A 64 -4.11 20.53 8.32
C THR A 64 -3.56 20.78 6.93
N ALA A 65 -2.74 19.88 6.43
CA ALA A 65 -2.25 19.92 5.06
C ALA A 65 -2.72 18.66 4.31
N ALA A 66 -3.10 18.84 3.05
CA ALA A 66 -3.41 17.71 2.19
C ALA A 66 -2.13 16.91 1.93
N THR A 67 -2.26 15.58 1.91
CA THR A 67 -1.15 14.70 1.52
C THR A 67 -0.70 15.01 0.09
N PRO A 68 0.56 14.74 -0.29
CA PRO A 68 1.04 14.95 -1.66
C PRO A 68 0.16 14.26 -2.70
N LEU A 69 -0.39 13.08 -2.39
CA LEU A 69 -1.35 12.38 -3.26
C LEU A 69 -2.73 13.05 -3.27
N GLY A 70 -3.16 13.61 -2.15
CA GLY A 70 -4.40 14.41 -2.08
C GLY A 70 -4.30 15.69 -2.93
N GLN A 71 -3.15 16.36 -2.91
CA GLN A 71 -2.86 17.52 -3.78
C GLN A 71 -2.92 17.13 -5.26
N LEU A 72 -2.31 15.99 -5.61
CA LEU A 72 -2.31 15.46 -6.97
C LEU A 72 -3.73 15.14 -7.45
N ALA A 73 -4.57 14.53 -6.59
CA ALA A 73 -5.96 14.22 -6.91
C ALA A 73 -6.82 15.49 -7.14
N GLN A 74 -6.43 16.62 -6.52
CA GLN A 74 -7.04 17.93 -6.75
C GLN A 74 -6.46 18.66 -7.97
N GLY A 75 -5.53 18.04 -8.71
CA GLY A 75 -4.90 18.62 -9.90
C GLY A 75 -3.76 19.60 -9.61
N SER A 76 -3.29 19.69 -8.36
CA SER A 76 -2.13 20.49 -7.98
C SER A 76 -0.86 19.66 -7.92
N MET A 77 0.28 20.24 -8.26
CA MET A 77 1.58 19.56 -8.10
C MET A 77 1.91 19.41 -6.62
N PRO A 78 2.49 18.28 -6.20
CA PRO A 78 2.94 18.09 -4.83
C PRO A 78 3.93 19.16 -4.42
N SER A 79 3.71 19.80 -3.28
CA SER A 79 4.59 20.86 -2.77
C SER A 79 5.88 20.33 -2.12
N ALA A 80 5.93 19.03 -1.84
CA ALA A 80 7.04 18.37 -1.16
C ALA A 80 8.17 18.02 -2.14
N SER A 81 9.43 18.25 -1.73
CA SER A 81 10.58 17.79 -2.50
C SER A 81 10.75 16.28 -2.40
N LEU A 82 11.44 15.67 -3.38
CA LEU A 82 11.76 14.23 -3.34
C LEU A 82 12.55 13.83 -2.09
N CYS A 83 13.49 14.69 -1.66
CA CYS A 83 14.27 14.44 -0.46
C CYS A 83 13.38 14.40 0.79
N ASP A 84 12.44 15.34 0.91
CA ASP A 84 11.49 15.37 2.03
C ASP A 84 10.58 14.15 2.02
N SER A 85 10.18 13.69 0.85
CA SER A 85 9.35 12.47 0.67
C SER A 85 10.11 11.19 1.05
N ILE A 86 11.42 11.12 0.80
CA ILE A 86 12.24 9.96 1.18
C ILE A 86 12.52 9.93 2.67
N ILE A 87 12.85 11.10 3.26
CA ILE A 87 13.14 11.24 4.69
C ILE A 87 11.84 11.10 5.52
N GLY A 88 10.71 11.62 4.99
CA GLY A 88 9.42 11.54 5.65
C GLY A 88 8.91 12.86 6.23
N PHE A 89 9.46 14.01 5.83
CA PHE A 89 8.97 15.33 6.23
C PHE A 89 7.78 15.80 5.38
N ILE A 90 6.86 14.86 5.14
CA ILE A 90 5.63 15.09 4.36
C ILE A 90 4.40 14.80 5.21
N PRO A 91 3.27 15.47 4.96
CA PRO A 91 2.00 15.10 5.58
C PRO A 91 1.59 13.69 5.13
N GLY A 92 1.31 12.82 6.09
CA GLY A 92 0.95 11.43 5.81
C GLY A 92 0.52 10.67 7.06
N CYS A 93 0.12 9.42 6.90
CA CYS A 93 -0.24 8.55 8.01
C CYS A 93 1.01 8.09 8.79
N ILE A 94 0.80 7.74 10.05
CA ILE A 94 1.88 7.20 10.91
C ILE A 94 2.45 5.93 10.29
N GLY A 95 3.76 5.93 10.07
CA GLY A 95 4.52 4.78 9.55
C GLY A 95 4.67 4.71 8.04
N GLU A 96 3.96 5.52 7.25
CA GLU A 96 4.07 5.48 5.78
C GLU A 96 4.98 6.58 5.19
N THR A 97 5.28 7.64 5.96
CA THR A 97 5.93 8.83 5.43
C THR A 97 7.41 8.64 5.12
N SER A 98 8.15 7.87 5.93
CA SER A 98 9.59 7.69 5.75
C SER A 98 9.94 6.43 5.00
N VAL A 99 10.37 6.57 3.75
CA VAL A 99 10.85 5.46 2.92
C VAL A 99 12.10 4.81 3.52
N ILE A 100 12.96 5.59 4.19
CA ILE A 100 14.17 5.08 4.85
C ILE A 100 13.81 4.13 5.99
N ALA A 101 12.86 4.53 6.84
CA ALA A 101 12.41 3.68 7.95
C ALA A 101 11.75 2.39 7.44
N ILE A 102 10.95 2.49 6.37
CA ILE A 102 10.34 1.33 5.71
C ILE A 102 11.43 0.40 5.13
N ALA A 103 12.47 0.96 4.52
CA ALA A 103 13.59 0.17 3.97
C ALA A 103 14.36 -0.60 5.08
N ILE A 104 14.59 0.01 6.23
CA ILE A 104 15.18 -0.66 7.39
C ILE A 104 14.28 -1.83 7.85
N GLY A 105 12.95 -1.59 7.95
CA GLY A 105 11.98 -2.64 8.25
C GLY A 105 11.98 -3.76 7.21
N ALA A 106 12.09 -3.43 5.92
CA ALA A 106 12.20 -4.41 4.84
C ALA A 106 13.44 -5.30 5.00
N ILE A 107 14.60 -4.73 5.32
CA ILE A 107 15.84 -5.47 5.54
C ILE A 107 15.67 -6.45 6.72
N ILE A 108 15.09 -6.01 7.82
CA ILE A 108 14.84 -6.86 8.99
C ILE A 108 13.91 -8.03 8.63
N LEU A 109 12.81 -7.76 7.93
CA LEU A 109 11.84 -8.79 7.52
C LEU A 109 12.42 -9.80 6.54
N LEU A 110 13.28 -9.34 5.64
CA LEU A 110 13.98 -10.23 4.69
C LEU A 110 15.06 -11.06 5.39
N TRP A 111 15.80 -10.46 6.31
CA TRP A 111 16.84 -11.18 7.08
C TRP A 111 16.23 -12.24 7.99
N THR A 112 15.12 -11.94 8.64
CA THR A 112 14.39 -12.92 9.48
C THR A 112 13.66 -13.99 8.65
N GLY A 113 13.55 -13.81 7.32
CA GLY A 113 12.85 -14.74 6.44
C GLY A 113 11.33 -14.75 6.57
N ILE A 114 10.76 -13.78 7.30
CA ILE A 114 9.30 -13.66 7.49
C ILE A 114 8.64 -13.19 6.19
N ALA A 115 9.22 -12.17 5.55
CA ALA A 115 8.71 -11.63 4.29
C ALA A 115 9.36 -12.30 3.08
N SER A 116 8.56 -12.52 2.03
CA SER A 116 9.04 -13.04 0.75
C SER A 116 9.61 -11.91 -0.10
N TRP A 117 10.92 -11.96 -0.40
CA TRP A 117 11.56 -11.01 -1.32
C TRP A 117 10.95 -11.06 -2.74
N LYS A 118 10.41 -12.23 -3.14
CA LYS A 118 9.77 -12.43 -4.45
C LYS A 118 8.48 -11.64 -4.55
N THR A 119 7.64 -11.69 -3.51
CA THR A 119 6.41 -10.91 -3.42
C THR A 119 6.74 -9.41 -3.38
N MET A 120 7.65 -9.00 -2.49
CA MET A 120 8.05 -7.60 -2.35
C MET A 120 8.59 -7.04 -3.67
N GLY A 121 9.59 -7.71 -4.28
CA GLY A 121 10.20 -7.26 -5.53
C GLY A 121 9.21 -7.21 -6.70
N SER A 122 8.27 -8.16 -6.78
CA SER A 122 7.27 -8.17 -7.84
C SER A 122 6.21 -7.08 -7.67
N VAL A 123 5.87 -6.68 -6.44
CA VAL A 123 4.99 -5.50 -6.20
C VAL A 123 5.65 -4.23 -6.74
N PHE A 124 6.93 -4.02 -6.42
CA PHE A 124 7.67 -2.87 -6.97
C PHE A 124 7.77 -2.94 -8.49
N ALA A 125 8.08 -4.10 -9.06
CA ALA A 125 8.14 -4.27 -10.52
C ALA A 125 6.79 -3.95 -11.19
N GLY A 126 5.67 -4.45 -10.66
CA GLY A 126 4.33 -4.16 -11.17
C GLY A 126 3.97 -2.67 -11.11
N GLY A 127 4.30 -2.02 -9.98
CA GLY A 127 4.10 -0.58 -9.81
C GLY A 127 4.93 0.26 -10.79
N ILE A 128 6.22 -0.06 -10.94
CA ILE A 128 7.13 0.63 -11.87
C ILE A 128 6.64 0.49 -13.31
N VAL A 129 6.32 -0.73 -13.74
CA VAL A 129 5.85 -0.99 -15.11
C VAL A 129 4.59 -0.19 -15.42
N MET A 130 3.59 -0.20 -14.53
CA MET A 130 2.36 0.56 -14.75
C MET A 130 2.57 2.06 -14.68
N ALA A 131 3.42 2.55 -13.78
CA ALA A 131 3.75 3.97 -13.70
C ALA A 131 4.44 4.46 -14.98
N LEU A 132 5.37 3.67 -15.55
CA LEU A 132 6.01 3.95 -16.84
C LEU A 132 5.02 3.97 -17.99
N ILE A 133 4.06 3.04 -18.02
CA ILE A 133 3.00 3.00 -19.05
C ILE A 133 2.15 4.26 -18.97
N PHE A 134 1.68 4.66 -17.79
CA PHE A 134 0.86 5.86 -17.63
C PHE A 134 1.66 7.14 -17.89
N GLN A 135 2.92 7.18 -17.56
CA GLN A 135 3.81 8.29 -17.91
C GLN A 135 3.99 8.39 -19.44
N ALA A 136 4.21 7.27 -20.14
CA ALA A 136 4.32 7.24 -21.59
C ALA A 136 3.03 7.65 -22.30
N LEU A 137 1.87 7.34 -21.72
CA LEU A 137 0.56 7.76 -22.21
C LEU A 137 0.19 9.21 -21.85
N GLY A 138 1.01 9.89 -21.04
CA GLY A 138 0.74 11.26 -20.61
C GLY A 138 -0.44 11.39 -19.63
N MET A 139 -0.85 10.29 -18.99
CA MET A 139 -2.00 10.26 -18.08
C MET A 139 -1.68 10.69 -16.65
N THR A 140 -0.40 10.83 -16.30
CA THR A 140 0.06 11.27 -14.99
C THR A 140 1.04 12.41 -15.12
N PRO A 141 0.92 13.47 -14.29
CA PRO A 141 1.85 14.60 -14.30
C PRO A 141 3.14 14.33 -13.52
N ILE A 142 3.18 13.26 -12.72
CA ILE A 142 4.33 12.91 -11.86
C ILE A 142 5.17 11.80 -12.49
N ALA A 143 6.45 11.75 -12.11
CA ALA A 143 7.38 10.76 -12.60
C ALA A 143 7.09 9.36 -11.99
N TRP A 144 7.49 8.29 -12.70
CA TRP A 144 7.26 6.91 -12.27
C TRP A 144 7.78 6.60 -10.86
N TYR A 145 8.91 7.16 -10.46
CA TYR A 145 9.50 6.94 -9.14
C TYR A 145 8.71 7.64 -8.02
N GLU A 146 8.03 8.74 -8.31
CA GLU A 146 7.17 9.44 -7.34
C GLU A 146 5.96 8.58 -6.97
N HIS A 147 5.43 7.80 -7.90
CA HIS A 147 4.38 6.82 -7.61
C HIS A 147 4.81 5.78 -6.57
N ILE A 148 6.09 5.45 -6.50
CA ILE A 148 6.63 4.49 -5.55
C ILE A 148 6.86 5.14 -4.17
N VAL A 149 7.42 6.34 -4.16
CA VAL A 149 7.83 7.03 -2.93
C VAL A 149 6.65 7.68 -2.21
N LEU A 150 5.69 8.23 -2.96
CA LEU A 150 4.55 8.94 -2.39
C LEU A 150 3.46 8.00 -1.86
N GLY A 151 2.93 8.34 -0.68
CA GLY A 151 1.85 7.61 -0.01
C GLY A 151 2.26 6.23 0.49
N GLY A 152 1.27 5.40 0.77
CA GLY A 152 1.47 4.09 1.40
C GLY A 152 1.95 2.97 0.48
N PHE A 153 2.47 3.25 -0.73
CA PHE A 153 2.91 2.20 -1.65
C PHE A 153 4.03 1.35 -1.05
N CYS A 154 5.11 1.99 -0.58
CA CYS A 154 6.25 1.29 0.04
C CYS A 154 5.82 0.53 1.30
N PHE A 155 5.01 1.14 2.15
CA PHE A 155 4.51 0.50 3.36
C PHE A 155 3.65 -0.73 3.04
N GLY A 156 2.73 -0.61 2.11
CA GLY A 156 1.87 -1.71 1.68
C GLY A 156 2.66 -2.84 1.01
N ALA A 157 3.66 -2.52 0.18
CA ALA A 157 4.52 -3.49 -0.48
C ALA A 157 5.37 -4.31 0.50
N VAL A 158 5.88 -3.65 1.56
CA VAL A 158 6.80 -4.28 2.52
C VAL A 158 6.06 -5.02 3.63
N PHE A 159 5.05 -4.41 4.25
CA PHE A 159 4.44 -4.93 5.47
C PHE A 159 3.09 -5.61 5.26
N MET A 160 2.35 -5.26 4.20
CA MET A 160 0.99 -5.76 3.99
C MET A 160 0.90 -6.83 2.89
N ALA A 161 1.53 -6.60 1.74
CA ALA A 161 1.49 -7.54 0.62
C ALA A 161 2.31 -8.82 0.88
N THR A 162 3.29 -8.74 1.79
CA THR A 162 4.14 -9.87 2.17
C THR A 162 3.57 -10.72 3.31
N ASP A 163 2.35 -10.46 3.77
CA ASP A 163 1.70 -11.27 4.81
C ASP A 163 1.69 -12.74 4.40
N PRO A 164 2.35 -13.64 5.15
CA PRO A 164 2.51 -15.04 4.75
C PRO A 164 1.20 -15.83 4.73
N VAL A 165 0.15 -15.34 5.39
CA VAL A 165 -1.14 -16.03 5.46
C VAL A 165 -2.01 -15.73 4.24
N THR A 166 -2.09 -14.47 3.84
CA THR A 166 -3.02 -14.00 2.81
C THR A 166 -2.39 -13.86 1.43
N SER A 167 -1.06 -13.88 1.33
CA SER A 167 -0.35 -13.86 0.05
C SER A 167 -0.33 -15.23 -0.64
N ALA A 168 -0.02 -15.26 -1.93
CA ALA A 168 0.19 -16.50 -2.67
C ALA A 168 1.32 -17.35 -2.04
N ARG A 169 1.06 -18.66 -1.91
CA ARG A 169 1.96 -19.62 -1.26
C ARG A 169 2.97 -20.24 -2.21
N THR A 170 2.58 -20.41 -3.48
CA THR A 170 3.44 -21.00 -4.50
C THR A 170 4.54 -20.04 -4.93
N GLU A 171 5.75 -20.58 -5.19
CA GLU A 171 6.90 -19.76 -5.54
C GLU A 171 6.69 -18.93 -6.82
N LYS A 172 6.02 -19.49 -7.82
CA LYS A 172 5.65 -18.77 -9.05
C LYS A 172 4.48 -17.84 -8.82
N GLY A 173 3.52 -18.25 -7.99
CA GLY A 173 2.36 -17.45 -7.63
C GLY A 173 2.72 -16.14 -6.94
N LYS A 174 3.77 -16.13 -6.12
CA LYS A 174 4.28 -14.92 -5.47
C LYS A 174 4.65 -13.81 -6.45
N TYR A 175 5.23 -14.15 -7.61
CA TYR A 175 5.57 -13.16 -8.64
C TYR A 175 4.32 -12.59 -9.30
N PHE A 176 3.37 -13.45 -9.69
CA PHE A 176 2.12 -12.98 -10.31
C PHE A 176 1.28 -12.16 -9.33
N TYR A 177 1.15 -12.63 -8.10
CA TYR A 177 0.41 -11.95 -7.04
C TYR A 177 0.98 -10.55 -6.77
N GLY A 178 2.29 -10.45 -6.55
CA GLY A 178 2.93 -9.16 -6.27
C GLY A 178 2.84 -8.20 -7.46
N PHE A 179 3.12 -8.68 -8.69
CA PHE A 179 2.99 -7.85 -9.89
C PHE A 179 1.57 -7.32 -10.06
N PHE A 180 0.57 -8.15 -9.85
CA PHE A 180 -0.84 -7.79 -9.91
C PHE A 180 -1.20 -6.68 -8.92
N ILE A 181 -0.75 -6.80 -7.66
CA ILE A 181 -0.97 -5.76 -6.63
C ILE A 181 -0.32 -4.45 -7.03
N GLY A 182 0.96 -4.47 -7.42
CA GLY A 182 1.68 -3.27 -7.82
C GLY A 182 1.04 -2.55 -9.00
N ALA A 183 0.63 -3.31 -10.01
CA ALA A 183 -0.06 -2.77 -11.18
C ALA A 183 -1.41 -2.15 -10.82
N ILE A 184 -2.26 -2.84 -10.06
CA ILE A 184 -3.57 -2.31 -9.65
C ILE A 184 -3.43 -1.08 -8.76
N ALA A 185 -2.44 -1.05 -7.86
CA ALA A 185 -2.23 0.11 -7.00
C ALA A 185 -2.02 1.39 -7.80
N VAL A 186 -1.21 1.33 -8.86
CA VAL A 186 -0.98 2.48 -9.73
C VAL A 186 -2.18 2.77 -10.63
N ILE A 187 -2.86 1.74 -11.16
CA ILE A 187 -4.10 1.93 -11.94
C ILE A 187 -5.15 2.68 -11.11
N VAL A 188 -5.42 2.22 -9.90
CA VAL A 188 -6.42 2.86 -9.02
C VAL A 188 -6.01 4.30 -8.71
N ARG A 189 -4.74 4.54 -8.45
CA ARG A 189 -4.21 5.88 -8.14
C ARG A 189 -4.39 6.87 -9.28
N VAL A 190 -4.14 6.45 -10.52
CA VAL A 190 -4.23 7.33 -11.68
C VAL A 190 -5.67 7.48 -12.17
N MET A 191 -6.47 6.41 -12.12
CA MET A 191 -7.82 6.41 -12.68
C MET A 191 -8.92 6.83 -11.70
N ASN A 192 -8.64 6.76 -10.38
CA ASN A 192 -9.64 7.08 -9.36
C ASN A 192 -9.17 8.21 -8.42
N PRO A 193 -9.48 9.47 -8.75
CA PRO A 193 -9.12 10.61 -7.90
C PRO A 193 -9.82 10.58 -6.52
N GLY A 194 -10.92 9.86 -6.37
CA GLY A 194 -11.61 9.70 -5.08
C GLY A 194 -10.89 8.79 -4.09
N TYR A 195 -9.91 7.98 -4.56
CA TYR A 195 -9.06 7.15 -3.72
C TYR A 195 -7.61 7.12 -4.23
N PRO A 196 -6.86 8.21 -4.03
CA PRO A 196 -5.52 8.37 -4.61
C PRO A 196 -4.47 7.43 -4.03
N GLU A 197 -4.71 6.82 -2.87
CA GLU A 197 -3.81 5.84 -2.24
C GLU A 197 -3.64 4.56 -3.06
N GLY A 198 -4.73 3.93 -3.47
CA GLY A 198 -4.79 2.73 -4.30
C GLY A 198 -4.25 1.45 -3.66
N MET A 199 -3.21 1.51 -2.83
CA MET A 199 -2.44 0.34 -2.39
C MET A 199 -3.26 -0.65 -1.54
N MET A 200 -4.09 -0.17 -0.64
CA MET A 200 -4.91 -1.06 0.19
C MET A 200 -5.95 -1.80 -0.59
N LEU A 201 -6.61 -1.11 -1.53
CA LEU A 201 -7.58 -1.72 -2.42
C LEU A 201 -6.91 -2.80 -3.27
N ALA A 202 -5.72 -2.50 -3.80
CA ALA A 202 -4.94 -3.45 -4.58
C ALA A 202 -4.57 -4.71 -3.78
N ILE A 203 -4.16 -4.56 -2.51
CA ILE A 203 -3.85 -5.70 -1.64
C ILE A 203 -5.12 -6.50 -1.34
N PHE A 204 -6.24 -5.85 -1.06
CA PHE A 204 -7.50 -6.51 -0.81
C PHE A 204 -7.95 -7.36 -2.02
N PHE A 205 -7.87 -6.79 -3.21
CA PHE A 205 -8.10 -7.53 -4.46
C PHE A 205 -7.09 -8.65 -4.65
N GLY A 206 -5.81 -8.39 -4.43
CA GLY A 206 -4.76 -9.40 -4.52
C GLY A 206 -5.03 -10.60 -3.63
N ASN A 207 -5.41 -10.37 -2.38
CA ASN A 207 -5.76 -11.43 -1.44
C ASN A 207 -6.91 -12.31 -1.94
N MET A 208 -7.92 -11.70 -2.58
CA MET A 208 -9.06 -12.42 -3.16
C MET A 208 -8.62 -13.36 -4.30
N PHE A 209 -7.64 -12.95 -5.09
CA PHE A 209 -7.12 -13.74 -6.20
C PHE A 209 -5.97 -14.67 -5.84
N ALA A 210 -5.35 -14.53 -4.66
CA ALA A 210 -4.22 -15.36 -4.23
C ALA A 210 -4.52 -16.87 -4.31
N PRO A 211 -5.67 -17.39 -3.81
CA PRO A 211 -5.99 -18.81 -3.92
C PRO A 211 -6.16 -19.27 -5.37
N LEU A 212 -6.72 -18.42 -6.24
CA LEU A 212 -6.89 -18.72 -7.67
C LEU A 212 -5.54 -18.80 -8.39
N ILE A 213 -4.64 -17.87 -8.09
CA ILE A 213 -3.27 -17.87 -8.64
C ILE A 213 -2.56 -19.16 -8.24
N ASP A 214 -2.62 -19.54 -6.96
CA ASP A 214 -2.01 -20.77 -6.47
C ASP A 214 -2.62 -22.01 -7.12
N TYR A 215 -3.94 -22.07 -7.27
CA TYR A 215 -4.61 -23.14 -7.98
C TYR A 215 -4.11 -23.29 -9.42
N CYS A 216 -4.03 -22.21 -10.19
CA CYS A 216 -3.54 -22.25 -11.57
C CYS A 216 -2.09 -22.74 -11.65
N VAL A 217 -1.23 -22.32 -10.70
CA VAL A 217 0.17 -22.78 -10.66
C VAL A 217 0.27 -24.26 -10.34
N VAL A 218 -0.53 -24.76 -9.38
CA VAL A 218 -0.56 -26.18 -9.02
C VAL A 218 -1.06 -27.02 -10.18
N GLN A 219 -2.15 -26.64 -10.84
CA GLN A 219 -2.67 -27.35 -12.01
C GLN A 219 -1.66 -27.41 -13.15
N SER A 220 -0.94 -26.31 -13.42
CA SER A 220 0.12 -26.28 -14.42
C SER A 220 1.30 -27.23 -14.08
N ASN A 221 1.56 -27.48 -12.80
CA ASN A 221 2.60 -28.42 -12.38
C ASN A 221 2.15 -29.90 -12.44
N ILE A 222 0.84 -30.16 -12.21
CA ILE A 222 0.24 -31.52 -12.28
C ILE A 222 0.16 -31.99 -13.74
N SER A 223 -0.10 -31.06 -14.68
CA SER A 223 -0.23 -31.39 -16.11
C SER A 223 1.10 -31.58 -16.85
N ARG A 224 2.23 -31.47 -16.15
CA ARG A 224 3.58 -31.74 -16.64
C ARG A 224 4.08 -33.14 -16.24
#